data_5e3566c929189dd596c12e1197d80de0
#
_entry.id   5e3566c929189dd596c12e1197d80de0
#
_cell.length_a   1.000
_cell.length_b   1.000
_cell.length_c   1.000
_cell.angle_alpha   90.00
_cell.angle_beta   90.00
_cell.angle_gamma   90.00
#
_symmetry.space_group_name_H-M   'P 1'
#
loop_
_entity.id
_entity.type
_entity.pdbx_description
1 polymer ?
#
loop_
_entity_poly.entity_id
_entity_poly.type
_entity_poly.pdbx_seq_one_letter_code
_entity_poly.pdbx_strand_id
1 'polypeptide(L)'
;MSEKTPINARLFDFPELPPSVDNAVSNLTDAPTKGIGQTLSDLWYLIFGSISQKAEKKKMQYAIDLEKFRQQLTKEIDSIPVNKQVEPSIQVAAQALENSRYCISDETLRSMFANLISGTMNVDTASLAHPSFPEILKQLSSQDALLLQAIYLSGEEALPIASFQVRLSDDGYYILYENMFFIGNINFSSNEMSLSLSSLQHANLISIDYTKPISDDSVYNIYINTSECEAATKLASQPGYQKAQLKKGSLQLTSLGQAFCSICIKKN
;
A
#
# COMPACT_ATOMS: atom_id res chain seq x y z
N MET A 1 17.72 55.28 -21.23
CA MET A 1 16.76 54.87 -20.20
C MET A 1 16.03 53.68 -20.78
N SER A 2 16.42 52.49 -20.36
CA SER A 2 15.84 51.20 -20.83
C SER A 2 14.76 50.79 -19.82
N GLU A 3 13.50 50.86 -20.23
CA GLU A 3 12.38 50.36 -19.45
C GLU A 3 12.47 48.82 -19.32
N LYS A 4 12.66 48.37 -18.12
CA LYS A 4 12.49 46.95 -17.76
C LYS A 4 11.01 46.66 -17.70
N THR A 5 10.49 45.98 -18.70
CA THR A 5 9.16 45.36 -18.66
C THR A 5 9.10 44.38 -17.49
N PRO A 6 8.12 44.49 -16.58
CA PRO A 6 7.98 43.50 -15.51
C PRO A 6 7.60 42.15 -16.15
N ILE A 7 8.38 41.13 -15.88
CA ILE A 7 8.02 39.74 -16.19
C ILE A 7 6.79 39.43 -15.35
N ASN A 8 5.63 39.44 -16.02
CA ASN A 8 4.35 39.10 -15.41
C ASN A 8 4.40 37.63 -14.97
N ALA A 9 4.37 37.44 -13.68
CA ALA A 9 4.29 36.13 -13.01
C ALA A 9 2.92 35.44 -13.20
N ARG A 10 2.30 35.56 -14.38
CA ARG A 10 1.08 34.87 -14.79
C ARG A 10 1.35 33.81 -15.87
N LEU A 11 2.41 33.01 -15.67
CA LEU A 11 2.68 31.89 -16.60
C LEU A 11 1.96 30.60 -16.20
N PHE A 12 1.18 30.62 -15.13
CA PHE A 12 0.36 29.48 -14.70
C PHE A 12 -1.04 29.97 -14.36
N ASP A 13 -1.95 30.00 -15.36
CA ASP A 13 -3.37 29.98 -15.10
C ASP A 13 -3.71 28.59 -14.52
N PHE A 14 -3.70 28.52 -13.20
CA PHE A 14 -4.28 27.35 -12.51
C PHE A 14 -5.78 27.35 -12.78
N PRO A 15 -6.38 26.21 -13.23
CA PRO A 15 -7.83 26.12 -13.17
C PRO A 15 -8.22 26.38 -11.71
N GLU A 16 -9.14 27.34 -11.50
CA GLU A 16 -9.69 27.60 -10.16
C GLU A 16 -10.17 26.26 -9.59
N LEU A 17 -9.45 25.77 -8.61
CA LEU A 17 -9.91 24.63 -7.84
C LEU A 17 -11.25 25.03 -7.20
N PRO A 18 -12.22 24.13 -7.02
CA PRO A 18 -13.48 24.47 -6.38
C PRO A 18 -13.22 25.21 -5.06
N PRO A 19 -14.07 26.17 -4.63
CA PRO A 19 -13.85 26.99 -3.40
C PRO A 19 -13.58 26.19 -2.12
N SER A 20 -13.95 24.91 -2.08
CA SER A 20 -13.61 23.96 -1.02
C SER A 20 -12.12 23.64 -0.93
N VAL A 21 -11.36 23.86 -2.01
CA VAL A 21 -9.92 23.59 -2.08
C VAL A 21 -9.13 24.67 -1.36
N ASP A 22 -9.51 25.93 -1.54
CA ASP A 22 -8.82 27.07 -0.90
C ASP A 22 -8.98 27.03 0.63
N ASN A 23 -10.15 26.61 1.13
CA ASN A 23 -10.42 26.55 2.56
C ASN A 23 -9.62 25.47 3.30
N ALA A 24 -9.26 24.37 2.65
CA ALA A 24 -8.50 23.32 3.34
C ALA A 24 -6.99 23.52 3.19
N VAL A 25 -6.53 24.21 2.15
CA VAL A 25 -5.14 24.69 2.08
C VAL A 25 -4.89 25.75 3.15
N SER A 26 -5.86 26.66 3.38
CA SER A 26 -5.79 27.61 4.50
C SER A 26 -5.75 26.88 5.85
N ASN A 27 -6.52 25.80 6.04
CA ASN A 27 -6.48 25.01 7.26
C ASN A 27 -5.14 24.30 7.49
N LEU A 28 -4.44 23.88 6.42
CA LEU A 28 -3.07 23.35 6.53
C LEU A 28 -2.04 24.45 6.89
N THR A 29 -2.30 25.70 6.49
CA THR A 29 -1.46 26.86 6.82
C THR A 29 -1.81 27.48 8.17
N ASP A 30 -3.04 27.29 8.66
CA ASP A 30 -3.50 27.73 9.97
C ASP A 30 -3.16 26.75 11.11
N ALA A 31 -2.45 25.65 10.81
CA ALA A 31 -1.93 24.76 11.84
C ALA A 31 -1.11 25.55 12.87
N PRO A 32 -1.28 25.28 14.20
CA PRO A 32 -0.79 26.13 15.28
C PRO A 32 0.74 26.26 15.38
N THR A 33 1.47 25.55 14.56
CA THR A 33 2.93 25.66 14.41
C THR A 33 3.25 26.24 13.04
N LYS A 34 3.55 27.54 13.00
CA LYS A 34 4.09 28.20 11.79
C LYS A 34 5.29 27.42 11.27
N GLY A 35 5.21 26.91 10.04
CA GLY A 35 6.28 26.15 9.38
C GLY A 35 5.82 24.79 8.87
N ILE A 36 5.22 23.94 9.70
CA ILE A 36 4.86 22.57 9.34
C ILE A 36 3.83 22.55 8.20
N GLY A 37 2.74 23.31 8.33
CA GLY A 37 1.71 23.41 7.31
C GLY A 37 2.20 24.07 6.02
N GLN A 38 3.11 25.03 6.12
CA GLN A 38 3.67 25.75 4.98
C GLN A 38 4.51 24.83 4.09
N THR A 39 5.42 24.07 4.68
CA THR A 39 6.27 23.11 3.91
C THR A 39 5.43 22.11 3.12
N LEU A 40 4.41 21.52 3.75
CA LEU A 40 3.54 20.57 3.06
C LEU A 40 2.69 21.25 2.00
N SER A 41 2.20 22.47 2.26
CA SER A 41 1.44 23.26 1.29
C SER A 41 2.29 23.58 0.06
N ASP A 42 3.52 24.04 0.26
CA ASP A 42 4.44 24.35 -0.84
C ASP A 42 4.77 23.10 -1.70
N LEU A 43 4.98 21.96 -1.05
CA LEU A 43 5.17 20.67 -1.74
C LEU A 43 3.90 20.26 -2.52
N TRP A 44 2.73 20.46 -1.93
CA TRP A 44 1.46 20.18 -2.59
C TRP A 44 1.28 20.99 -3.87
N TYR A 45 1.49 22.31 -3.80
CA TYR A 45 1.39 23.19 -4.98
C TYR A 45 2.44 22.85 -6.04
N LEU A 46 3.67 22.55 -5.65
CA LEU A 46 4.72 22.16 -6.56
C LEU A 46 4.36 20.89 -7.36
N ILE A 47 3.75 19.92 -6.69
CA ILE A 47 3.48 18.60 -7.26
C ILE A 47 2.16 18.57 -8.03
N PHE A 48 1.09 19.15 -7.48
CA PHE A 48 -0.25 19.06 -8.05
C PHE A 48 -0.68 20.30 -8.84
N GLY A 49 -0.01 21.45 -8.66
CA GLY A 49 -0.37 22.71 -9.30
C GLY A 49 -0.23 22.74 -10.83
N SER A 50 0.51 21.82 -11.44
CA SER A 50 0.81 21.80 -12.88
C SER A 50 -0.04 20.83 -13.71
N ILE A 51 -1.20 20.38 -13.22
CA ILE A 51 -2.04 19.41 -13.94
C ILE A 51 -2.61 20.01 -15.21
N SER A 52 -2.02 19.60 -16.33
CA SER A 52 -2.29 20.11 -17.69
C SER A 52 -3.72 19.88 -18.23
N GLN A 53 -4.17 20.79 -19.10
CA GLN A 53 -5.55 21.00 -19.55
C GLN A 53 -6.13 20.02 -20.62
N LYS A 54 -5.61 18.84 -20.89
CA LYS A 54 -5.95 18.11 -22.12
C LYS A 54 -7.05 17.03 -22.12
N ALA A 55 -7.78 16.75 -21.07
CA ALA A 55 -8.87 15.75 -21.10
C ALA A 55 -9.95 16.04 -20.04
N GLU A 56 -11.02 16.74 -20.41
CA GLU A 56 -12.04 17.24 -19.46
C GLU A 56 -12.66 16.18 -18.53
N LYS A 57 -13.08 15.01 -19.02
CA LYS A 57 -13.68 13.97 -18.17
C LYS A 57 -12.68 13.30 -17.23
N LYS A 58 -11.48 12.99 -17.70
CA LYS A 58 -10.43 12.39 -16.84
C LYS A 58 -9.92 13.38 -15.81
N LYS A 59 -9.92 14.67 -16.12
CA LYS A 59 -9.59 15.75 -15.20
C LYS A 59 -10.60 15.89 -14.08
N MET A 60 -11.90 15.85 -14.40
CA MET A 60 -12.94 15.96 -13.39
C MET A 60 -12.83 14.81 -12.37
N GLN A 61 -12.64 13.57 -12.84
CA GLN A 61 -12.46 12.43 -11.92
C GLN A 61 -11.18 12.57 -11.11
N TYR A 62 -10.08 12.93 -11.74
CA TYR A 62 -8.81 13.15 -11.03
C TYR A 62 -8.91 14.28 -10.00
N ALA A 63 -9.60 15.39 -10.32
CA ALA A 63 -9.82 16.48 -9.39
C ALA A 63 -10.66 16.04 -8.17
N ILE A 64 -11.68 15.19 -8.40
CA ILE A 64 -12.47 14.60 -7.31
C ILE A 64 -11.59 13.71 -6.42
N ASP A 65 -10.76 12.85 -7.01
CA ASP A 65 -9.91 11.96 -6.26
C ASP A 65 -8.78 12.70 -5.52
N LEU A 66 -8.26 13.78 -6.12
CA LEU A 66 -7.29 14.68 -5.47
C LEU A 66 -7.92 15.40 -4.27
N GLU A 67 -9.18 15.86 -4.41
CA GLU A 67 -9.90 16.47 -3.29
C GLU A 67 -10.15 15.48 -2.16
N LYS A 68 -10.53 14.24 -2.47
CA LYS A 68 -10.65 13.17 -1.46
C LYS A 68 -9.32 12.91 -0.75
N PHE A 69 -8.22 12.87 -1.52
CA PHE A 69 -6.88 12.68 -0.95
C PHE A 69 -6.52 13.82 0.01
N ARG A 70 -6.78 15.05 -0.39
CA ARG A 70 -6.54 16.23 0.41
C ARG A 70 -7.33 16.22 1.73
N GLN A 71 -8.65 15.94 1.65
CA GLN A 71 -9.52 15.84 2.83
C GLN A 71 -9.04 14.75 3.79
N GLN A 72 -8.65 13.60 3.24
CA GLN A 72 -8.13 12.51 4.05
C GLN A 72 -6.80 12.88 4.71
N LEU A 73 -5.87 13.45 3.96
CA LEU A 73 -4.58 13.91 4.49
C LEU A 73 -4.76 14.97 5.59
N THR A 74 -5.65 15.96 5.38
CA THR A 74 -5.98 16.96 6.38
C THR A 74 -6.53 16.32 7.65
N LYS A 75 -7.49 15.40 7.52
CA LYS A 75 -8.05 14.66 8.67
C LYS A 75 -6.97 13.92 9.46
N GLU A 76 -6.03 13.27 8.75
CA GLU A 76 -4.95 12.54 9.40
C GLU A 76 -3.98 13.48 10.15
N ILE A 77 -3.65 14.63 9.57
CA ILE A 77 -2.78 15.64 10.21
C ILE A 77 -3.50 16.26 11.42
N ASP A 78 -4.76 16.63 11.29
CA ASP A 78 -5.55 17.23 12.38
C ASP A 78 -5.74 16.25 13.56
N SER A 79 -5.63 14.95 13.31
CA SER A 79 -5.68 13.93 14.36
C SER A 79 -4.40 13.87 15.22
N ILE A 80 -3.31 14.51 14.79
CA ILE A 80 -2.04 14.53 15.54
C ILE A 80 -2.15 15.59 16.64
N PRO A 81 -1.97 15.23 17.93
CA PRO A 81 -1.94 16.20 19.00
C PRO A 81 -0.89 17.29 18.75
N VAL A 82 -1.25 18.56 19.01
CA VAL A 82 -0.39 19.73 18.73
C VAL A 82 1.02 19.59 19.29
N ASN A 83 1.14 19.04 20.50
CA ASN A 83 2.42 18.82 21.17
C ASN A 83 3.26 17.67 20.57
N LYS A 84 2.69 16.91 19.61
CA LYS A 84 3.37 15.82 18.91
C LYS A 84 3.65 16.14 17.45
N GLN A 85 3.17 17.28 16.96
CA GLN A 85 3.43 17.70 15.58
C GLN A 85 4.90 18.11 15.41
N VAL A 86 5.51 17.63 14.33
CA VAL A 86 6.87 17.95 13.90
C VAL A 86 6.89 18.29 12.41
N GLU A 87 7.93 18.98 11.96
CA GLU A 87 8.15 19.20 10.53
C GLU A 87 8.28 17.88 9.79
N PRO A 88 7.59 17.72 8.63
CA PRO A 88 7.68 16.48 7.85
C PRO A 88 9.11 16.28 7.32
N SER A 89 9.53 15.03 7.23
CA SER A 89 10.70 14.69 6.42
C SER A 89 10.44 15.05 4.97
N ILE A 90 11.07 16.12 4.47
CA ILE A 90 10.90 16.61 3.08
C ILE A 90 11.13 15.49 2.08
N GLN A 91 12.16 14.66 2.30
CA GLN A 91 12.47 13.55 1.41
C GLN A 91 11.30 12.56 1.30
N VAL A 92 10.72 12.13 2.42
CA VAL A 92 9.62 11.14 2.42
C VAL A 92 8.32 11.78 1.97
N ALA A 93 7.99 12.97 2.48
CA ALA A 93 6.73 13.66 2.17
C ALA A 93 6.64 14.06 0.68
N ALA A 94 7.71 14.63 0.11
CA ALA A 94 7.74 15.00 -1.31
C ALA A 94 7.62 13.78 -2.23
N GLN A 95 8.36 12.70 -1.96
CA GLN A 95 8.26 11.47 -2.73
C GLN A 95 6.90 10.81 -2.59
N ALA A 96 6.31 10.82 -1.38
CA ALA A 96 4.97 10.25 -1.16
C ALA A 96 3.90 11.04 -1.92
N LEU A 97 3.93 12.37 -1.90
CA LEU A 97 3.02 13.21 -2.70
C LEU A 97 3.21 12.96 -4.21
N GLU A 98 4.45 12.94 -4.71
CA GLU A 98 4.71 12.69 -6.12
C GLU A 98 4.24 11.31 -6.57
N ASN A 99 4.55 10.26 -5.80
CA ASN A 99 4.15 8.89 -6.11
C ASN A 99 2.64 8.67 -5.98
N SER A 100 1.96 9.39 -5.06
CA SER A 100 0.50 9.29 -4.87
C SER A 100 -0.29 9.70 -6.11
N ARG A 101 0.25 10.58 -6.97
CA ARG A 101 -0.41 11.07 -8.22
C ARG A 101 -0.97 9.95 -9.09
N TYR A 102 -0.35 8.78 -9.07
CA TYR A 102 -0.75 7.63 -9.89
C TYR A 102 -1.71 6.68 -9.17
N CYS A 103 -1.90 6.84 -7.86
CA CYS A 103 -2.61 5.91 -7.00
C CYS A 103 -3.83 6.51 -6.29
N ILE A 104 -4.06 7.84 -6.37
CA ILE A 104 -5.14 8.51 -5.62
C ILE A 104 -6.56 8.08 -5.99
N SER A 105 -6.76 7.44 -7.14
CA SER A 105 -8.04 6.86 -7.53
C SER A 105 -8.42 5.63 -6.71
N ASP A 106 -7.42 4.90 -6.19
CA ASP A 106 -7.62 3.77 -5.29
C ASP A 106 -7.75 4.25 -3.85
N GLU A 107 -8.82 3.85 -3.17
CA GLU A 107 -9.11 4.30 -1.81
C GLU A 107 -8.11 3.78 -0.79
N THR A 108 -7.70 2.51 -0.91
CA THR A 108 -6.76 1.87 0.02
C THR A 108 -5.37 2.50 -0.11
N LEU A 109 -4.85 2.61 -1.33
CA LEU A 109 -3.55 3.22 -1.58
C LEU A 109 -3.54 4.71 -1.21
N ARG A 110 -4.61 5.45 -1.55
CA ARG A 110 -4.79 6.85 -1.17
C ARG A 110 -4.71 7.01 0.35
N SER A 111 -5.38 6.13 1.11
CA SER A 111 -5.34 6.11 2.56
C SER A 111 -3.93 5.86 3.10
N MET A 112 -3.24 4.88 2.53
CA MET A 112 -1.87 4.53 2.95
C MET A 112 -0.88 5.67 2.66
N PHE A 113 -1.02 6.40 1.54
CA PHE A 113 -0.21 7.59 1.26
C PHE A 113 -0.51 8.72 2.25
N ALA A 114 -1.79 8.98 2.56
CA ALA A 114 -2.17 10.00 3.55
C ALA A 114 -1.60 9.67 4.94
N ASN A 115 -1.66 8.41 5.35
CA ASN A 115 -1.09 7.93 6.60
C ASN A 115 0.44 8.05 6.63
N LEU A 116 1.11 7.69 5.54
CA LEU A 116 2.57 7.83 5.45
C LEU A 116 2.99 9.30 5.60
N ILE A 117 2.35 10.22 4.88
CA ILE A 117 2.69 11.64 4.92
C ILE A 117 2.42 12.21 6.32
N SER A 118 1.23 11.97 6.88
CA SER A 118 0.90 12.41 8.24
C SER A 118 1.80 11.77 9.30
N GLY A 119 2.21 10.51 9.10
CA GLY A 119 3.15 9.81 9.97
C GLY A 119 4.53 10.47 10.04
N THR A 120 4.98 11.15 8.97
CA THR A 120 6.22 11.94 9.00
C THR A 120 6.11 13.20 9.86
N MET A 121 4.88 13.65 10.15
CA MET A 121 4.58 14.86 10.91
C MET A 121 4.26 14.56 12.39
N ASN A 122 4.34 13.33 12.82
CA ASN A 122 4.09 12.92 14.21
C ASN A 122 5.39 12.41 14.84
N VAL A 123 5.82 13.02 15.94
CA VAL A 123 7.05 12.66 16.67
C VAL A 123 7.12 11.18 17.05
N ASP A 124 5.96 10.55 17.30
CA ASP A 124 5.89 9.14 17.70
C ASP A 124 6.20 8.19 16.53
N THR A 125 6.00 8.61 15.28
CA THR A 125 6.13 7.77 14.08
C THR A 125 7.14 8.28 13.06
N ALA A 126 7.55 9.54 13.12
CA ALA A 126 8.44 10.17 12.15
C ALA A 126 9.76 9.41 11.97
N SER A 127 10.32 8.85 13.05
CA SER A 127 11.56 8.05 12.99
C SER A 127 11.42 6.71 12.29
N LEU A 128 10.19 6.20 12.16
CA LEU A 128 9.88 4.94 11.47
C LEU A 128 9.63 5.15 9.96
N ALA A 129 9.43 6.42 9.52
CA ALA A 129 9.15 6.76 8.13
C ALA A 129 10.40 6.56 7.25
N HIS A 130 10.60 5.34 6.78
CA HIS A 130 11.76 5.00 5.97
C HIS A 130 11.65 5.60 4.55
N PRO A 131 12.75 6.14 3.96
CA PRO A 131 12.74 6.75 2.63
C PRO A 131 12.29 5.83 1.48
N SER A 132 12.35 4.51 1.64
CA SER A 132 11.84 3.55 0.64
C SER A 132 10.32 3.41 0.61
N PHE A 133 9.60 3.86 1.65
CA PHE A 133 8.15 3.61 1.76
C PHE A 133 7.32 4.24 0.65
N PRO A 134 7.59 5.48 0.19
CA PRO A 134 6.87 6.04 -0.95
C PRO A 134 7.00 5.21 -2.22
N GLU A 135 8.18 4.65 -2.48
CA GLU A 135 8.43 3.83 -3.67
C GLU A 135 7.77 2.44 -3.54
N ILE A 136 7.81 1.83 -2.36
CA ILE A 136 7.08 0.59 -2.09
C ILE A 136 5.59 0.80 -2.34
N LEU A 137 4.97 1.85 -1.76
CA LEU A 137 3.55 2.15 -1.96
C LEU A 137 3.17 2.30 -3.44
N LYS A 138 4.00 2.99 -4.22
CA LYS A 138 3.77 3.19 -5.66
C LYS A 138 3.76 1.87 -6.44
N GLN A 139 4.49 0.86 -5.98
CA GLN A 139 4.59 -0.45 -6.64
C GLN A 139 3.46 -1.40 -6.26
N LEU A 140 2.74 -1.15 -5.16
CA LEU A 140 1.64 -2.00 -4.73
C LEU A 140 0.42 -1.83 -5.63
N SER A 141 -0.21 -2.94 -6.00
CA SER A 141 -1.57 -2.95 -6.53
C SER A 141 -2.60 -2.77 -5.41
N SER A 142 -3.85 -2.47 -5.79
CA SER A 142 -4.98 -2.44 -4.84
C SER A 142 -5.13 -3.77 -4.09
N GLN A 143 -4.92 -4.89 -4.79
CA GLN A 143 -4.99 -6.23 -4.21
C GLN A 143 -3.86 -6.46 -3.19
N ASP A 144 -2.64 -6.05 -3.52
CA ASP A 144 -1.49 -6.14 -2.60
C ASP A 144 -1.73 -5.34 -1.33
N ALA A 145 -2.24 -4.12 -1.47
CA ALA A 145 -2.54 -3.24 -0.35
C ALA A 145 -3.63 -3.82 0.57
N LEU A 146 -4.72 -4.36 0.01
CA LEU A 146 -5.79 -5.03 0.76
C LEU A 146 -5.27 -6.28 1.47
N LEU A 147 -4.48 -7.10 0.78
CA LEU A 147 -3.91 -8.32 1.35
C LEU A 147 -2.95 -8.00 2.51
N LEU A 148 -2.04 -7.04 2.31
CA LEU A 148 -1.12 -6.59 3.34
C LEU A 148 -1.85 -6.03 4.57
N GLN A 149 -2.91 -5.25 4.35
CA GLN A 149 -3.76 -4.73 5.41
C GLN A 149 -4.40 -5.86 6.22
N ALA A 150 -4.95 -6.89 5.55
CA ALA A 150 -5.54 -8.03 6.22
C ALA A 150 -4.51 -8.82 7.04
N ILE A 151 -3.30 -9.05 6.48
CA ILE A 151 -2.19 -9.71 7.18
C ILE A 151 -1.81 -8.92 8.45
N TYR A 152 -1.65 -7.60 8.34
CA TYR A 152 -1.25 -6.77 9.48
C TYR A 152 -2.33 -6.69 10.56
N LEU A 153 -3.60 -6.55 10.16
CA LEU A 153 -4.72 -6.41 11.08
C LEU A 153 -5.12 -7.73 11.75
N SER A 154 -4.70 -8.89 11.23
CA SER A 154 -4.89 -10.18 11.90
C SER A 154 -4.21 -10.23 13.26
N GLY A 155 -3.11 -9.49 13.44
CA GLY A 155 -2.32 -9.46 14.68
C GLY A 155 -1.52 -10.73 14.93
N GLU A 156 -1.54 -11.69 14.01
CA GLU A 156 -0.83 -12.95 14.13
C GLU A 156 0.66 -12.79 13.80
N GLU A 157 1.53 -13.43 14.57
CA GLU A 157 2.97 -13.42 14.29
C GLU A 157 3.31 -14.25 13.05
N ALA A 158 2.58 -15.36 12.86
CA ALA A 158 2.73 -16.25 11.72
C ALA A 158 1.37 -16.76 11.24
N LEU A 159 1.17 -16.74 9.93
CA LEU A 159 -0.04 -17.21 9.27
C LEU A 159 0.27 -18.47 8.45
N PRO A 160 -0.65 -19.46 8.41
CA PRO A 160 -0.46 -20.65 7.61
C PRO A 160 -0.51 -20.31 6.12
N ILE A 161 0.43 -20.86 5.36
CA ILE A 161 0.45 -20.84 3.90
C ILE A 161 0.75 -22.24 3.39
N ALA A 162 0.26 -22.58 2.22
CA ALA A 162 0.47 -23.90 1.67
C ALA A 162 0.69 -23.86 0.15
N SER A 163 1.29 -24.92 -0.38
CA SER A 163 1.35 -25.20 -1.82
C SER A 163 0.92 -26.62 -2.07
N PHE A 164 0.17 -26.85 -3.15
CA PHE A 164 -0.11 -28.20 -3.62
C PHE A 164 0.93 -28.61 -4.66
N GLN A 165 1.60 -29.71 -4.38
CA GLN A 165 2.54 -30.33 -5.30
C GLN A 165 2.17 -31.80 -5.55
N VAL A 166 2.50 -32.30 -6.72
CA VAL A 166 2.30 -33.70 -7.08
C VAL A 166 3.66 -34.35 -7.37
N ARG A 167 3.95 -35.48 -6.71
CA ARG A 167 5.19 -36.22 -6.95
C ARG A 167 5.15 -36.89 -8.31
N LEU A 168 6.24 -36.79 -9.06
CA LEU A 168 6.43 -37.43 -10.33
C LEU A 168 7.01 -38.84 -10.17
N SER A 169 6.89 -39.67 -11.20
CA SER A 169 7.41 -41.04 -11.18
C SER A 169 8.94 -41.11 -11.11
N ASP A 170 9.64 -40.04 -11.48
CA ASP A 170 11.10 -39.86 -11.45
C ASP A 170 11.65 -39.20 -10.19
N ASP A 171 10.84 -39.20 -9.11
CA ASP A 171 11.14 -38.57 -7.82
C ASP A 171 11.16 -37.02 -7.82
N GLY A 172 10.80 -36.38 -8.94
CA GLY A 172 10.57 -34.92 -9.01
C GLY A 172 9.24 -34.52 -8.40
N TYR A 173 9.01 -33.20 -8.35
CA TYR A 173 7.73 -32.58 -7.92
C TYR A 173 7.24 -31.61 -8.97
N TYR A 174 5.95 -31.68 -9.25
CA TYR A 174 5.24 -30.67 -10.02
C TYR A 174 4.41 -29.81 -9.06
N ILE A 175 4.68 -28.50 -9.00
CA ILE A 175 3.90 -27.56 -8.20
C ILE A 175 2.68 -27.17 -9.01
N LEU A 176 1.49 -27.54 -8.52
CA LEU A 176 0.23 -27.24 -9.18
C LEU A 176 -0.36 -25.90 -8.75
N TYR A 177 -0.33 -25.64 -7.45
CA TYR A 177 -0.77 -24.37 -6.85
C TYR A 177 0.28 -23.90 -5.86
N GLU A 178 0.84 -22.71 -6.11
CA GLU A 178 1.84 -22.09 -5.25
C GLU A 178 1.21 -21.01 -4.38
N ASN A 179 1.72 -20.87 -3.15
CA ASN A 179 1.34 -19.80 -2.25
C ASN A 179 -0.17 -19.66 -2.03
N MET A 180 -0.85 -20.77 -1.78
CA MET A 180 -2.26 -20.74 -1.38
C MET A 180 -2.37 -20.13 0.01
N PHE A 181 -3.23 -19.14 0.13
CA PHE A 181 -3.41 -18.40 1.36
C PHE A 181 -4.85 -17.95 1.52
N PHE A 182 -5.39 -18.07 2.74
CA PHE A 182 -6.74 -17.65 3.06
C PHE A 182 -6.71 -16.74 4.28
N ILE A 183 -7.27 -15.54 4.16
CA ILE A 183 -7.34 -14.58 5.26
C ILE A 183 -8.60 -13.72 5.17
N GLY A 184 -9.34 -13.64 6.27
CA GLY A 184 -10.54 -12.80 6.37
C GLY A 184 -11.55 -13.07 5.25
N ASN A 185 -12.12 -12.00 4.73
CA ASN A 185 -13.09 -12.03 3.63
C ASN A 185 -12.46 -11.73 2.26
N ILE A 186 -11.14 -11.91 2.11
CA ILE A 186 -10.47 -11.70 0.83
C ILE A 186 -10.76 -12.89 -0.08
N ASN A 187 -11.44 -12.62 -1.19
CA ASN A 187 -11.84 -13.63 -2.17
C ASN A 187 -11.07 -13.44 -3.49
N PHE A 188 -9.76 -13.72 -3.45
CA PHE A 188 -8.92 -13.76 -4.64
C PHE A 188 -8.89 -15.18 -5.20
N SER A 189 -8.78 -15.30 -6.53
CA SER A 189 -8.42 -16.58 -7.13
C SER A 189 -7.01 -17.02 -6.68
N SER A 190 -6.72 -18.31 -6.76
CA SER A 190 -5.40 -18.85 -6.38
C SER A 190 -4.24 -18.15 -7.08
N ASN A 191 -4.42 -17.78 -8.36
CA ASN A 191 -3.41 -17.05 -9.13
C ASN A 191 -3.24 -15.61 -8.67
N GLU A 192 -4.33 -14.88 -8.40
CA GLU A 192 -4.29 -13.51 -7.88
C GLU A 192 -3.63 -13.49 -6.50
N MET A 193 -3.99 -14.43 -5.63
CA MET A 193 -3.39 -14.56 -4.31
C MET A 193 -1.89 -14.81 -4.39
N SER A 194 -1.47 -15.77 -5.21
CA SER A 194 -0.04 -16.09 -5.40
C SER A 194 0.74 -14.92 -5.99
N LEU A 195 0.14 -14.18 -6.93
CA LEU A 195 0.76 -12.97 -7.52
C LEU A 195 0.94 -11.87 -6.46
N SER A 196 -0.10 -11.56 -5.69
CA SER A 196 -0.03 -10.55 -4.63
C SER A 196 0.97 -10.92 -3.53
N LEU A 197 1.01 -12.18 -3.11
CA LEU A 197 2.00 -12.65 -2.15
C LEU A 197 3.43 -12.52 -2.70
N SER A 198 3.65 -12.86 -3.97
CA SER A 198 4.95 -12.72 -4.62
C SER A 198 5.37 -11.24 -4.72
N SER A 199 4.43 -10.35 -5.03
CA SER A 199 4.64 -8.89 -5.04
C SER A 199 5.05 -8.37 -3.67
N LEU A 200 4.30 -8.73 -2.62
CA LEU A 200 4.60 -8.32 -1.24
C LEU A 200 5.94 -8.90 -0.74
N GLN A 201 6.29 -10.11 -1.13
CA GLN A 201 7.60 -10.72 -0.83
C GLN A 201 8.73 -10.02 -1.58
N HIS A 202 8.53 -9.68 -2.86
CA HIS A 202 9.48 -8.89 -3.65
C HIS A 202 9.73 -7.51 -3.02
N ALA A 203 8.69 -6.85 -2.52
CA ALA A 203 8.81 -5.60 -1.76
C ALA A 203 9.44 -5.78 -0.37
N ASN A 204 9.80 -7.01 0.01
CA ASN A 204 10.34 -7.37 1.31
C ASN A 204 9.42 -6.97 2.49
N LEU A 205 8.10 -6.94 2.28
CA LEU A 205 7.12 -6.64 3.32
C LEU A 205 6.71 -7.90 4.09
N ILE A 206 6.71 -9.05 3.39
CA ILE A 206 6.42 -10.36 3.97
C ILE A 206 7.55 -11.34 3.70
N SER A 207 7.61 -12.38 4.51
CA SER A 207 8.49 -13.54 4.33
C SER A 207 7.64 -14.82 4.32
N ILE A 208 7.88 -15.70 3.36
CA ILE A 208 7.26 -17.02 3.24
C ILE A 208 8.35 -18.07 3.44
N ASP A 209 8.14 -18.99 4.38
CA ASP A 209 9.09 -20.05 4.69
C ASP A 209 8.40 -21.42 4.73
N TYR A 210 8.69 -22.25 3.73
CA TYR A 210 8.20 -23.63 3.65
C TYR A 210 9.07 -24.64 4.42
N THR A 211 10.13 -24.18 5.08
CA THR A 211 10.96 -25.02 5.96
C THR A 211 10.53 -24.93 7.43
N LYS A 212 9.70 -23.93 7.78
CA LYS A 212 9.22 -23.65 9.12
C LYS A 212 7.69 -23.56 9.16
N PRO A 213 6.98 -24.68 9.01
CA PRO A 213 5.52 -24.66 9.17
C PRO A 213 5.13 -24.34 10.61
N ILE A 214 3.89 -23.86 10.79
CA ILE A 214 3.32 -23.65 12.12
C ILE A 214 3.16 -25.01 12.80
N SER A 215 3.50 -25.08 14.10
CA SER A 215 3.52 -26.34 14.86
C SER A 215 2.13 -26.96 15.04
N ASP A 216 1.08 -26.12 15.10
CA ASP A 216 -0.31 -26.61 15.12
C ASP A 216 -0.74 -27.00 13.71
N ASP A 217 -0.76 -28.30 13.45
CA ASP A 217 -1.15 -28.86 12.16
C ASP A 217 -2.60 -28.56 11.77
N SER A 218 -3.47 -28.30 12.75
CA SER A 218 -4.90 -28.03 12.52
C SER A 218 -5.16 -26.77 11.72
N VAL A 219 -4.25 -25.77 11.76
CA VAL A 219 -4.38 -24.54 11.00
C VAL A 219 -4.35 -24.75 9.48
N TYR A 220 -3.81 -25.88 9.02
CA TYR A 220 -3.76 -26.26 7.60
C TYR A 220 -5.00 -27.02 7.11
N ASN A 221 -5.96 -27.35 7.99
CA ASN A 221 -7.17 -28.05 7.60
C ASN A 221 -8.04 -27.25 6.60
N ILE A 222 -7.91 -25.93 6.57
CA ILE A 222 -8.60 -25.05 5.60
C ILE A 222 -8.25 -25.39 4.15
N TYR A 223 -7.10 -26.01 3.89
CA TYR A 223 -6.63 -26.36 2.54
C TYR A 223 -7.16 -27.72 2.06
N ILE A 224 -7.62 -28.60 2.96
CA ILE A 224 -7.94 -30.00 2.65
C ILE A 224 -9.23 -30.13 1.83
N ASN A 225 -10.19 -29.23 2.04
CA ASN A 225 -11.50 -29.29 1.38
C ASN A 225 -11.67 -28.20 0.31
N THR A 226 -10.60 -27.94 -0.45
CA THR A 226 -10.61 -26.92 -1.52
C THR A 226 -10.66 -27.59 -2.89
N SER A 227 -11.15 -26.86 -3.90
CA SER A 227 -11.11 -27.29 -5.31
C SER A 227 -9.70 -27.58 -5.78
N GLU A 228 -8.72 -26.88 -5.26
CA GLU A 228 -7.29 -27.07 -5.54
C GLU A 228 -6.78 -28.41 -4.99
N CYS A 229 -7.24 -28.81 -3.81
CA CYS A 229 -6.92 -30.14 -3.25
C CYS A 229 -7.52 -31.25 -4.10
N GLU A 230 -8.77 -31.10 -4.54
CA GLU A 230 -9.44 -32.05 -5.44
C GLU A 230 -8.69 -32.15 -6.79
N ALA A 231 -8.31 -31.00 -7.37
CA ALA A 231 -7.56 -30.95 -8.62
C ALA A 231 -6.17 -31.62 -8.50
N ALA A 232 -5.45 -31.39 -7.39
CA ALA A 232 -4.17 -32.03 -7.12
C ALA A 232 -4.31 -33.55 -6.96
N THR A 233 -5.36 -34.00 -6.25
CA THR A 233 -5.67 -35.43 -6.07
C THR A 233 -6.01 -36.12 -7.40
N LYS A 234 -6.81 -35.43 -8.24
CA LYS A 234 -7.17 -35.93 -9.58
C LYS A 234 -5.95 -36.03 -10.49
N LEU A 235 -5.04 -35.04 -10.46
CA LEU A 235 -3.79 -35.09 -11.22
C LEU A 235 -2.90 -36.23 -10.76
N ALA A 236 -2.79 -36.46 -9.45
CA ALA A 236 -2.00 -37.55 -8.87
C ALA A 236 -2.47 -38.95 -9.30
N SER A 237 -3.73 -39.08 -9.75
CA SER A 237 -4.30 -40.34 -10.24
C SER A 237 -3.97 -40.60 -11.71
N GLN A 238 -3.30 -39.69 -12.42
CA GLN A 238 -2.94 -39.85 -13.83
C GLN A 238 -1.59 -40.55 -13.99
N PRO A 239 -1.36 -41.21 -15.14
CA PRO A 239 -0.05 -41.82 -15.43
C PRO A 239 1.08 -40.78 -15.38
N GLY A 240 2.21 -41.16 -14.78
CA GLY A 240 3.36 -40.27 -14.61
C GLY A 240 3.40 -39.52 -13.29
N TYR A 241 2.30 -39.56 -12.55
CA TYR A 241 2.18 -38.92 -11.21
C TYR A 241 1.97 -40.00 -10.14
N GLN A 242 2.33 -39.67 -8.88
CA GLN A 242 2.24 -40.66 -7.79
C GLN A 242 1.28 -40.16 -6.68
N LYS A 243 1.59 -39.02 -6.03
CA LYS A 243 0.88 -38.56 -4.84
C LYS A 243 0.76 -37.05 -4.80
N ALA A 244 -0.45 -36.56 -4.51
CA ALA A 244 -0.64 -35.18 -4.16
C ALA A 244 -0.15 -34.93 -2.72
N GLN A 245 0.51 -33.82 -2.50
CA GLN A 245 1.05 -33.40 -1.20
C GLN A 245 0.74 -31.93 -0.94
N LEU A 246 0.31 -31.64 0.28
CA LEU A 246 0.22 -30.30 0.81
C LEU A 246 1.57 -29.94 1.42
N LYS A 247 2.33 -29.04 0.79
CA LYS A 247 3.54 -28.48 1.35
C LYS A 247 3.15 -27.32 2.27
N LYS A 248 3.31 -27.49 3.56
CA LYS A 248 2.98 -26.52 4.61
C LYS A 248 4.11 -25.52 4.76
N GLY A 249 3.77 -24.26 5.02
CA GLY A 249 4.70 -23.17 5.29
C GLY A 249 4.12 -22.14 6.22
N SER A 250 4.89 -21.12 6.56
CA SER A 250 4.46 -19.96 7.32
C SER A 250 4.72 -18.68 6.56
N LEU A 251 3.85 -17.70 6.78
CA LEU A 251 3.95 -16.34 6.29
C LEU A 251 4.04 -15.39 7.48
N GLN A 252 4.99 -14.45 7.44
CA GLN A 252 5.21 -13.46 8.48
C GLN A 252 5.50 -12.10 7.86
N LEU A 253 5.18 -11.02 8.57
CA LEU A 253 5.68 -9.70 8.23
C LEU A 253 7.18 -9.63 8.53
N THR A 254 7.96 -9.04 7.62
CA THR A 254 9.37 -8.72 7.89
C THR A 254 9.46 -7.52 8.85
N SER A 255 10.66 -7.22 9.37
CA SER A 255 10.88 -6.00 10.15
C SER A 255 10.55 -4.73 9.34
N LEU A 256 10.86 -4.72 8.03
CA LEU A 256 10.50 -3.64 7.12
C LEU A 256 8.98 -3.57 6.96
N GLY A 257 8.32 -4.72 6.77
CA GLY A 257 6.86 -4.82 6.68
C GLY A 257 6.15 -4.35 7.94
N GLN A 258 6.64 -4.70 9.12
CA GLN A 258 6.10 -4.22 10.39
C GLN A 258 6.19 -2.69 10.51
N ALA A 259 7.35 -2.12 10.23
CA ALA A 259 7.55 -0.67 10.25
C ALA A 259 6.66 0.04 9.20
N PHE A 260 6.59 -0.48 7.97
CA PHE A 260 5.75 0.02 6.91
C PHE A 260 4.26 0.01 7.30
N CYS A 261 3.75 -1.13 7.77
CA CYS A 261 2.35 -1.27 8.16
C CYS A 261 2.00 -0.37 9.35
N SER A 262 2.90 -0.21 10.33
CA SER A 262 2.65 0.62 11.52
C SER A 262 2.41 2.10 11.17
N ILE A 263 2.97 2.58 10.05
CA ILE A 263 2.77 3.94 9.57
C ILE A 263 1.64 4.02 8.55
N CYS A 264 1.65 3.12 7.55
CA CYS A 264 0.75 3.23 6.41
C CYS A 264 -0.65 2.68 6.69
N ILE A 265 -0.82 1.79 7.70
CA ILE A 265 -2.09 1.14 8.01
C ILE A 265 -2.49 1.49 9.44
N LYS A 266 -3.64 2.15 9.61
CA LYS A 266 -4.18 2.44 10.94
C LYS A 266 -4.91 1.21 11.50
N LYS A 267 -4.64 0.90 12.75
CA LYS A 267 -5.50 0.00 13.55
C LYS A 267 -6.67 0.85 14.04
N ASN A 268 -7.87 0.56 13.54
CA ASN A 268 -9.10 1.18 14.00
C ASN A 268 -9.38 0.84 15.47
#